data_e3d1b42724f57be5426aa36b94450331
#
_entry.id   e3d1b42724f57be5426aa36b94450331
#
_cell.length_a   1.000
_cell.length_b   1.000
_cell.length_c   1.000
_cell.angle_alpha   90.00
_cell.angle_beta   90.00
_cell.angle_gamma   90.00
#
_symmetry.space_group_name_H-M   'P 1'
#
loop_
_entity.id
_entity.type
_entity.pdbx_description
1 polymer ?
#
loop_
_entity_poly.entity_id
_entity_poly.type
_entity_poly.pdbx_seq_one_letter_code
_entity_poly.pdbx_strand_id
1 'polypeptide(L)'
;MSRFKPCTSVAELRGAFLLVLALGLPLPRAGAAEALEVGEKIRLKELVLKVRDQSDVLQSKYLEYRVSRKRFEAEKGIFEPDFVASYERDENKRRNTAEQQSQQILINNTRIFQEQNNVYNAGLEGLIPIGGKVRLGYTLRDLDNNLQPGLGVTSEFQTFAGISVTQPLLKNFGKSITLANLRLASLASEAAFEDYRRQLMLTLSTTEGAYWNLYLAQEQVRFFEESVHLAETIHRDAQARFDAGKSSELEVQESLSALALRRSKLADAEQKRFEASSKLTALYGSAAFGTNQVLVVVDNPGDEPPPEFSFQEAAARAFASNPDYGSQKKKMASEDIRLAYARNQRLPQLDLKASYGLNGLGETVRLSSDQVGRGSYASWSAGFELRVPILGGTKSRRDYEAAQLRVQQALTDLKELETQIYNGLDNAHRKVLSSTKSIANYRQVVEFNQNLLQSQIKRLEAGKIEPRKVLEVEADLLESKSAVAEALVQYRRALLELELVQGTFLAARELEIDKKILDSKTRDLLKAAT
;
A
#
# COMPACT_ATOMS: atom_id res chain seq x y z
N MET A 1 -50.38 1.34 8.86
CA MET A 1 -51.11 2.55 9.28
C MET A 1 -50.41 3.11 10.50
N SER A 2 -49.68 4.19 10.37
CA SER A 2 -49.49 5.28 11.33
C SER A 2 -48.45 6.27 10.76
N ARG A 3 -48.91 7.48 10.73
CA ARG A 3 -48.46 8.65 9.97
C ARG A 3 -47.20 9.28 10.57
N PHE A 4 -46.25 9.61 9.73
CA PHE A 4 -45.24 10.65 10.01
C PHE A 4 -45.81 12.03 9.64
N LYS A 5 -45.69 12.97 10.57
CA LYS A 5 -45.92 14.41 10.34
C LYS A 5 -44.55 15.13 10.25
N PRO A 6 -44.39 16.11 9.36
CA PRO A 6 -43.21 16.97 9.33
C PRO A 6 -43.40 18.19 10.24
N CYS A 7 -42.31 18.65 10.83
CA CYS A 7 -42.26 19.88 11.59
C CYS A 7 -41.50 20.95 10.79
N THR A 8 -42.24 21.93 10.31
CA THR A 8 -41.76 23.21 9.78
C THR A 8 -41.72 24.22 10.92
N SER A 9 -40.64 24.99 11.06
CA SER A 9 -40.78 26.39 11.51
C SER A 9 -39.57 27.22 11.06
N VAL A 10 -39.89 28.14 10.16
CA VAL A 10 -39.12 29.33 9.77
C VAL A 10 -39.51 30.41 10.78
N ALA A 11 -38.52 31.08 11.37
CA ALA A 11 -38.74 32.34 12.07
C ALA A 11 -37.61 33.31 11.74
N GLU A 12 -38.04 34.35 11.11
CA GLU A 12 -37.40 35.62 10.76
C GLU A 12 -36.61 36.25 11.91
N LEU A 13 -35.49 36.89 11.55
CA LEU A 13 -34.98 38.06 12.27
C LEU A 13 -34.44 39.09 11.26
N ARG A 14 -35.23 40.15 11.13
CA ARG A 14 -34.90 41.38 10.40
C ARG A 14 -34.01 42.30 11.27
N GLY A 15 -33.01 42.88 10.62
CA GLY A 15 -32.76 44.33 10.75
C GLY A 15 -31.90 44.81 11.91
N ALA A 16 -30.65 45.20 11.60
CA ALA A 16 -30.05 46.41 12.19
C ALA A 16 -28.99 46.98 11.22
N PHE A 17 -29.38 48.02 10.50
CA PHE A 17 -28.49 48.94 9.80
C PHE A 17 -27.84 49.83 10.86
N LEU A 18 -26.52 49.80 10.97
CA LEU A 18 -25.75 50.78 11.72
C LEU A 18 -24.74 51.47 10.79
N LEU A 19 -25.07 52.69 10.51
CA LEU A 19 -24.25 53.71 9.86
C LEU A 19 -23.07 54.03 10.76
N VAL A 20 -21.82 53.77 10.32
CA VAL A 20 -20.63 54.30 11.00
C VAL A 20 -19.86 55.19 10.04
N LEU A 21 -19.70 56.42 10.50
CA LEU A 21 -19.00 57.54 9.89
C LEU A 21 -17.58 57.19 9.41
N ALA A 22 -17.26 57.74 8.27
CA ALA A 22 -15.91 57.84 7.73
C ALA A 22 -15.03 58.74 8.63
N LEU A 23 -14.07 58.15 9.30
CA LEU A 23 -12.90 58.81 9.84
C LEU A 23 -11.69 58.42 8.97
N GLY A 24 -11.17 59.41 8.25
CA GLY A 24 -9.98 59.30 7.41
C GLY A 24 -8.76 58.95 8.24
N LEU A 25 -8.28 57.69 8.06
CA LEU A 25 -6.97 57.29 8.45
C LEU A 25 -6.06 57.27 7.19
N PRO A 26 -4.85 57.82 7.24
CA PRO A 26 -3.93 57.81 6.09
C PRO A 26 -3.57 56.36 5.77
N LEU A 27 -3.79 55.97 4.51
CA LEU A 27 -3.22 54.74 3.93
C LEU A 27 -1.70 54.73 4.13
N PRO A 28 -1.16 53.67 4.75
CA PRO A 28 0.30 53.53 4.74
C PRO A 28 0.72 53.33 3.28
N ARG A 29 1.62 54.21 2.82
CA ARG A 29 2.38 54.03 1.60
C ARG A 29 2.96 52.62 1.65
N ALA A 30 2.66 51.82 0.62
CA ALA A 30 3.37 50.60 0.35
C ALA A 30 4.85 50.92 0.14
N GLY A 31 5.60 50.89 1.23
CA GLY A 31 7.03 50.71 1.18
C GLY A 31 7.25 49.33 0.60
N ALA A 32 7.89 49.22 -0.55
CA ALA A 32 8.45 48.00 -1.05
C ALA A 32 9.38 47.44 0.03
N ALA A 33 8.84 46.55 0.84
CA ALA A 33 9.67 45.71 1.68
C ALA A 33 10.35 44.74 0.72
N GLU A 34 11.61 44.95 0.45
CA GLU A 34 12.55 43.86 0.14
C GLU A 34 12.47 42.86 1.28
N ALA A 35 11.51 41.97 1.19
CA ALA A 35 11.54 40.71 1.93
C ALA A 35 12.65 39.90 1.29
N LEU A 36 13.86 39.97 1.86
CA LEU A 36 14.87 38.95 1.71
C LEU A 36 14.17 37.62 2.00
N GLU A 37 13.82 36.88 0.94
CA GLU A 37 13.34 35.51 1.04
C GLU A 37 14.46 34.66 1.67
N VAL A 38 14.46 34.55 2.99
CA VAL A 38 15.34 33.62 3.69
C VAL A 38 14.77 32.24 3.43
N GLY A 39 15.15 31.64 2.30
CA GLY A 39 14.77 30.30 1.94
C GLY A 39 15.32 29.29 2.95
N GLU A 40 14.48 28.34 3.38
CA GLU A 40 14.91 27.21 4.21
C GLU A 40 15.90 26.37 3.41
N LYS A 41 17.17 26.31 3.85
CA LYS A 41 18.20 25.47 3.24
C LYS A 41 17.93 24.01 3.58
N ILE A 42 17.83 23.16 2.57
CA ILE A 42 17.55 21.74 2.74
C ILE A 42 18.58 20.89 1.98
N ARG A 43 19.08 19.84 2.64
CA ARG A 43 19.92 18.81 2.02
C ARG A 43 19.07 17.63 1.57
N LEU A 44 19.51 16.93 0.54
CA LEU A 44 18.83 15.77 0.00
C LEU A 44 18.56 14.70 1.08
N LYS A 45 19.56 14.38 1.90
CA LYS A 45 19.43 13.37 2.98
C LYS A 45 18.35 13.75 4.00
N GLU A 46 18.30 15.02 4.40
CA GLU A 46 17.29 15.54 5.36
C GLU A 46 15.88 15.49 4.77
N LEU A 47 15.74 15.90 3.51
CA LEU A 47 14.46 15.87 2.79
C LEU A 47 13.92 14.43 2.68
N VAL A 48 14.77 13.49 2.26
CA VAL A 48 14.39 12.07 2.09
C VAL A 48 13.92 11.48 3.41
N LEU A 49 14.59 11.78 4.54
CA LEU A 49 14.17 11.35 5.86
C LEU A 49 12.83 11.98 6.26
N LYS A 50 12.66 13.28 6.01
CA LYS A 50 11.41 14.01 6.30
C LYS A 50 10.22 13.42 5.52
N VAL A 51 10.39 13.15 4.23
CA VAL A 51 9.36 12.51 3.38
C VAL A 51 9.05 11.09 3.84
N ARG A 52 10.08 10.28 4.17
CA ARG A 52 9.88 8.93 4.69
C ARG A 52 8.99 8.91 5.93
N ASP A 53 9.18 9.88 6.84
CA ASP A 53 8.51 9.89 8.13
C ASP A 53 7.14 10.61 8.08
N GLN A 54 6.91 11.51 7.15
CA GLN A 54 5.72 12.38 7.11
C GLN A 54 4.79 12.14 5.92
N SER A 55 5.17 11.34 4.92
CA SER A 55 4.34 11.13 3.73
C SER A 55 3.10 10.30 4.02
N ASP A 56 1.91 10.86 3.78
CA ASP A 56 0.62 10.18 3.92
C ASP A 56 0.50 8.96 2.99
N VAL A 57 1.08 9.04 1.79
CA VAL A 57 1.10 7.93 0.83
C VAL A 57 1.85 6.72 1.40
N LEU A 58 3.00 6.96 2.02
CA LEU A 58 3.78 5.90 2.67
C LEU A 58 3.07 5.35 3.90
N GLN A 59 2.44 6.20 4.69
CA GLN A 59 1.65 5.77 5.84
C GLN A 59 0.46 4.91 5.42
N SER A 60 -0.26 5.28 4.36
CA SER A 60 -1.35 4.50 3.80
C SER A 60 -0.89 3.10 3.36
N LYS A 61 0.21 3.00 2.62
CA LYS A 61 0.79 1.73 2.18
C LYS A 61 1.32 0.87 3.33
N TYR A 62 1.87 1.50 4.35
CA TYR A 62 2.25 0.82 5.59
C TYR A 62 1.03 0.21 6.29
N LEU A 63 -0.09 0.94 6.34
CA LEU A 63 -1.34 0.42 6.92
C LEU A 63 -1.90 -0.77 6.10
N GLU A 64 -1.83 -0.74 4.77
CA GLU A 64 -2.20 -1.89 3.92
C GLU A 64 -1.37 -3.14 4.25
N TYR A 65 -0.05 -3.00 4.40
CA TYR A 65 0.80 -4.09 4.87
C TYR A 65 0.36 -4.60 6.25
N ARG A 66 0.07 -3.71 7.20
CA ARG A 66 -0.40 -4.09 8.54
C ARG A 66 -1.72 -4.85 8.51
N VAL A 67 -2.68 -4.41 7.68
CA VAL A 67 -3.95 -5.12 7.47
C VAL A 67 -3.70 -6.53 6.96
N SER A 68 -2.84 -6.68 5.95
CA SER A 68 -2.46 -8.00 5.41
C SER A 68 -1.79 -8.88 6.47
N ARG A 69 -0.93 -8.30 7.30
CA ARG A 69 -0.28 -8.98 8.43
C ARG A 69 -1.29 -9.46 9.48
N LYS A 70 -2.27 -8.62 9.81
CA LYS A 70 -3.34 -8.99 10.74
C LYS A 70 -4.25 -10.10 10.20
N ARG A 71 -4.52 -10.09 8.89
CA ARG A 71 -5.23 -11.20 8.23
C ARG A 71 -4.46 -12.52 8.35
N PHE A 72 -3.14 -12.50 8.15
CA PHE A 72 -2.31 -13.69 8.37
C PHE A 72 -2.35 -14.17 9.84
N GLU A 73 -2.33 -13.25 10.81
CA GLU A 73 -2.47 -13.60 12.23
C GLU A 73 -3.86 -14.19 12.54
N ALA A 74 -4.93 -13.66 11.94
CA ALA A 74 -6.28 -14.15 12.08
C ALA A 74 -6.45 -15.58 11.54
N GLU A 75 -5.81 -15.91 10.40
CA GLU A 75 -5.84 -17.25 9.85
C GLU A 75 -5.18 -18.30 10.75
N LYS A 76 -4.34 -17.92 11.71
CA LYS A 76 -3.81 -18.84 12.72
C LYS A 76 -4.87 -19.30 13.71
N GLY A 77 -5.91 -18.50 13.92
CA GLY A 77 -7.05 -18.80 14.80
C GLY A 77 -7.91 -19.97 14.33
N ILE A 78 -7.72 -20.50 13.10
CA ILE A 78 -8.48 -21.66 12.59
C ILE A 78 -8.35 -22.91 13.48
N PHE A 79 -7.31 -22.98 14.31
CA PHE A 79 -7.07 -24.09 15.24
C PHE A 79 -7.50 -23.78 16.67
N GLU A 80 -8.04 -22.59 16.94
CA GLU A 80 -8.57 -22.24 18.24
C GLU A 80 -9.85 -23.06 18.48
N PRO A 81 -10.00 -23.70 19.67
CA PRO A 81 -11.19 -24.45 19.96
C PRO A 81 -12.38 -23.54 20.22
N ASP A 82 -13.51 -23.87 19.61
CA ASP A 82 -14.78 -23.19 19.85
C ASP A 82 -15.55 -23.90 20.98
N PHE A 83 -16.09 -23.11 21.91
CA PHE A 83 -17.11 -23.61 22.83
C PHE A 83 -18.48 -23.46 22.18
N VAL A 84 -19.15 -24.61 21.98
CA VAL A 84 -20.47 -24.67 21.37
C VAL A 84 -21.49 -25.12 22.42
N ALA A 85 -22.54 -24.33 22.60
CA ALA A 85 -23.67 -24.72 23.42
C ALA A 85 -24.97 -24.58 22.62
N SER A 86 -25.84 -25.57 22.68
CA SER A 86 -27.15 -25.52 22.05
C SER A 86 -28.22 -26.06 22.98
N TYR A 87 -29.41 -25.50 22.89
CA TYR A 87 -30.63 -25.96 23.49
C TYR A 87 -31.66 -26.18 22.39
N GLU A 88 -32.28 -27.33 22.40
CA GLU A 88 -33.34 -27.72 21.46
C GLU A 88 -34.50 -28.29 22.26
N ARG A 89 -35.70 -27.87 21.93
CA ARG A 89 -36.94 -28.47 22.43
C ARG A 89 -37.70 -29.02 21.25
N ASP A 90 -37.98 -30.31 21.28
CA ASP A 90 -38.77 -30.99 20.27
C ASP A 90 -40.06 -31.53 20.85
N GLU A 91 -41.15 -31.39 20.14
CA GLU A 91 -42.44 -32.01 20.42
C GLU A 91 -42.83 -32.84 19.19
N ASN A 92 -43.05 -34.14 19.42
CA ASN A 92 -43.37 -35.06 18.35
C ASN A 92 -44.65 -35.84 18.69
N LYS A 93 -45.61 -35.78 17.77
CA LYS A 93 -46.89 -36.55 17.86
C LYS A 93 -46.98 -37.46 16.64
N ARG A 94 -46.98 -38.76 16.90
CA ARG A 94 -47.07 -39.77 15.84
C ARG A 94 -47.94 -40.96 16.25
N ARG A 95 -48.37 -41.78 15.27
CA ARG A 95 -49.00 -43.06 15.58
C ARG A 95 -47.94 -43.96 16.18
N ASN A 96 -48.39 -44.76 17.18
CA ASN A 96 -47.57 -45.81 17.81
C ASN A 96 -47.05 -46.78 16.77
N THR A 97 -45.80 -47.20 16.92
CA THR A 97 -45.25 -48.36 16.24
C THR A 97 -45.95 -49.64 16.82
N ALA A 98 -45.84 -50.77 16.12
CA ALA A 98 -46.41 -52.01 16.60
C ALA A 98 -45.91 -52.41 18.03
N GLU A 99 -44.64 -52.13 18.31
CA GLU A 99 -44.00 -52.35 19.60
C GLU A 99 -44.57 -51.41 20.67
N GLN A 100 -44.64 -50.10 20.39
CA GLN A 100 -45.25 -49.12 21.28
C GLN A 100 -46.74 -49.42 21.53
N GLN A 101 -47.47 -49.90 20.53
CA GLN A 101 -48.85 -50.25 20.65
C GLN A 101 -49.06 -51.49 21.56
N SER A 102 -48.18 -52.47 21.48
CA SER A 102 -48.25 -53.67 22.36
C SER A 102 -48.00 -53.31 23.83
N GLN A 103 -47.10 -52.36 24.10
CA GLN A 103 -46.86 -51.86 25.45
C GLN A 103 -48.00 -50.99 25.97
N GLN A 104 -48.64 -50.17 25.13
CA GLN A 104 -49.79 -49.35 25.54
C GLN A 104 -51.10 -50.04 25.72
N ILE A 105 -51.35 -51.19 25.09
CA ILE A 105 -52.54 -51.97 25.27
C ILE A 105 -52.70 -52.36 26.75
N LEU A 106 -51.59 -52.52 27.46
CA LEU A 106 -51.59 -52.88 28.88
C LEU A 106 -51.78 -51.68 29.83
N ILE A 107 -51.61 -50.46 29.36
CA ILE A 107 -51.43 -49.25 30.20
C ILE A 107 -52.54 -48.22 30.00
N ASN A 108 -52.76 -47.69 28.79
CA ASN A 108 -53.64 -46.53 28.53
C ASN A 108 -54.44 -46.61 27.23
N ASN A 109 -54.31 -47.62 26.41
CA ASN A 109 -55.00 -47.85 25.13
C ASN A 109 -54.94 -46.60 24.14
N THR A 110 -53.95 -45.73 24.22
CA THR A 110 -53.78 -44.62 23.31
C THR A 110 -53.04 -45.11 22.09
N ARG A 111 -53.52 -44.72 20.87
CA ARG A 111 -52.89 -45.06 19.60
C ARG A 111 -51.84 -43.99 19.11
N ILE A 112 -51.62 -42.98 19.92
CA ILE A 112 -50.78 -41.85 19.61
C ILE A 112 -49.65 -41.82 20.62
N PHE A 113 -48.42 -41.84 20.11
CA PHE A 113 -47.19 -41.51 20.85
C PHE A 113 -46.98 -40.01 20.87
N GLN A 114 -46.80 -39.44 22.04
CA GLN A 114 -46.45 -38.05 22.25
C GLN A 114 -45.17 -38.00 23.06
N GLU A 115 -44.22 -37.22 22.58
CA GLU A 115 -42.96 -36.96 23.30
C GLU A 115 -42.66 -35.46 23.28
N GLN A 116 -42.11 -34.95 24.36
CA GLN A 116 -41.55 -33.62 24.50
C GLN A 116 -40.17 -33.77 25.10
N ASN A 117 -39.14 -33.40 24.35
CA ASN A 117 -37.78 -33.57 24.80
C ASN A 117 -37.08 -32.20 24.86
N ASN A 118 -36.28 -32.00 25.90
CA ASN A 118 -35.35 -30.92 25.99
C ASN A 118 -33.93 -31.46 25.83
N VAL A 119 -33.21 -30.99 24.83
CA VAL A 119 -31.85 -31.43 24.54
C VAL A 119 -30.87 -30.27 24.77
N TYR A 120 -29.98 -30.46 25.70
CA TYR A 120 -28.91 -29.54 26.04
C TYR A 120 -27.60 -30.14 25.56
N ASN A 121 -26.88 -29.41 24.70
CA ASN A 121 -25.57 -29.80 24.24
C ASN A 121 -24.55 -28.73 24.65
N ALA A 122 -23.41 -29.15 25.16
CA ALA A 122 -22.27 -28.30 25.42
C ALA A 122 -20.98 -29.03 25.02
N GLY A 123 -20.03 -28.33 24.42
CA GLY A 123 -18.79 -28.99 24.01
C GLY A 123 -17.75 -28.04 23.49
N LEU A 124 -16.55 -28.60 23.33
CA LEU A 124 -15.42 -27.94 22.66
C LEU A 124 -15.21 -28.59 21.30
N GLU A 125 -15.15 -27.78 20.26
CA GLU A 125 -14.83 -28.23 18.90
C GLU A 125 -13.53 -27.61 18.43
N GLY A 126 -12.70 -28.38 17.74
CA GLY A 126 -11.45 -27.88 17.19
C GLY A 126 -11.04 -28.60 15.92
N LEU A 127 -10.28 -27.91 15.09
CA LEU A 127 -9.70 -28.45 13.86
C LEU A 127 -8.24 -28.86 14.12
N ILE A 128 -7.85 -30.06 13.65
CA ILE A 128 -6.46 -30.49 13.71
C ILE A 128 -5.74 -30.27 12.36
N PRO A 129 -4.40 -30.11 12.35
CA PRO A 129 -3.65 -29.71 11.15
C PRO A 129 -3.78 -30.65 9.94
N ILE A 130 -4.22 -31.89 10.11
CA ILE A 130 -4.46 -32.85 9.03
C ILE A 130 -5.89 -32.80 8.46
N GLY A 131 -6.70 -31.82 8.91
CA GLY A 131 -8.07 -31.58 8.43
C GLY A 131 -9.17 -32.28 9.25
N GLY A 132 -8.81 -33.03 10.29
CA GLY A 132 -9.76 -33.67 11.18
C GLY A 132 -10.43 -32.66 12.11
N LYS A 133 -11.72 -32.89 12.39
CA LYS A 133 -12.50 -32.18 13.41
C LYS A 133 -12.65 -33.05 14.64
N VAL A 134 -12.32 -32.50 15.79
CA VAL A 134 -12.44 -33.16 17.09
C VAL A 134 -13.46 -32.40 17.92
N ARG A 135 -14.40 -33.10 18.50
CA ARG A 135 -15.40 -32.57 19.44
C ARG A 135 -15.36 -33.33 20.74
N LEU A 136 -15.19 -32.65 21.84
CA LEU A 136 -15.41 -33.12 23.19
C LEU A 136 -16.75 -32.54 23.64
N GLY A 137 -17.76 -33.41 23.83
CA GLY A 137 -19.11 -32.96 24.06
C GLY A 137 -19.79 -33.63 25.25
N TYR A 138 -20.71 -32.88 25.86
CA TYR A 138 -21.65 -33.33 26.85
C TYR A 138 -23.06 -33.04 26.33
N THR A 139 -23.92 -34.06 26.32
CA THR A 139 -25.32 -33.96 25.93
C THR A 139 -26.20 -34.43 27.08
N LEU A 140 -27.15 -33.62 27.48
CA LEU A 140 -28.21 -33.97 28.42
C LEU A 140 -29.55 -33.91 27.68
N ARG A 141 -30.29 -34.99 27.73
CA ARG A 141 -31.66 -35.08 27.22
C ARG A 141 -32.60 -35.28 28.39
N ASP A 142 -33.58 -34.42 28.49
CA ASP A 142 -34.72 -34.54 29.36
C ASP A 142 -35.87 -35.07 28.51
N LEU A 143 -36.22 -36.34 28.75
CA LEU A 143 -37.15 -37.09 27.93
C LEU A 143 -38.50 -37.21 28.65
N ASP A 144 -39.54 -36.69 28.05
CA ASP A 144 -40.91 -36.80 28.54
C ASP A 144 -41.79 -37.38 27.43
N ASN A 145 -42.44 -38.50 27.72
CA ASN A 145 -43.36 -39.11 26.78
C ASN A 145 -44.53 -39.79 27.49
N ASN A 146 -45.60 -40.01 26.74
CA ASN A 146 -46.86 -40.58 27.29
C ASN A 146 -46.85 -42.08 27.63
N LEU A 147 -45.71 -42.78 27.48
CA LEU A 147 -45.50 -44.12 27.92
C LEU A 147 -44.95 -44.21 29.36
N GLN A 148 -44.18 -43.21 29.76
CA GLN A 148 -43.47 -43.16 31.05
C GLN A 148 -44.43 -43.33 32.28
N PRO A 149 -45.59 -42.63 32.37
CA PRO A 149 -46.47 -42.72 33.51
C PRO A 149 -46.98 -44.14 33.73
N GLY A 150 -47.20 -44.86 32.66
CA GLY A 150 -47.67 -46.27 32.76
C GLY A 150 -46.61 -47.24 33.19
N LEU A 151 -45.33 -46.87 33.13
CA LEU A 151 -44.19 -47.64 33.61
C LEU A 151 -43.76 -47.25 35.02
N GLY A 152 -44.45 -46.26 35.63
CA GLY A 152 -44.09 -45.71 36.93
C GLY A 152 -42.89 -44.79 36.91
N VAL A 153 -42.49 -44.36 35.73
CA VAL A 153 -41.36 -43.38 35.52
C VAL A 153 -41.93 -41.98 35.38
N THR A 154 -41.49 -41.04 36.22
CA THR A 154 -42.01 -39.68 36.24
C THR A 154 -41.15 -38.70 35.41
N SER A 155 -39.90 -39.02 35.23
CA SER A 155 -38.94 -38.27 34.41
C SER A 155 -37.76 -39.14 34.02
N GLU A 156 -37.17 -38.89 32.88
CA GLU A 156 -36.05 -39.66 32.36
C GLU A 156 -34.98 -38.72 31.79
N PHE A 157 -33.82 -38.70 32.42
CA PHE A 157 -32.68 -37.92 31.98
C PHE A 157 -31.62 -38.84 31.38
N GLN A 158 -31.30 -38.60 30.10
CA GLN A 158 -30.23 -39.29 29.41
C GLN A 158 -29.03 -38.38 29.25
N THR A 159 -27.90 -38.81 29.76
CA THR A 159 -26.65 -38.07 29.67
C THR A 159 -25.66 -38.83 28.80
N PHE A 160 -24.97 -38.10 27.95
CA PHE A 160 -23.84 -38.62 27.17
C PHE A 160 -22.66 -37.67 27.29
N ALA A 161 -21.47 -38.16 27.63
CA ALA A 161 -20.23 -37.43 27.60
C ALA A 161 -19.22 -38.22 26.76
N GLY A 162 -18.65 -37.57 25.76
CA GLY A 162 -17.77 -38.30 24.85
C GLY A 162 -16.95 -37.41 23.92
N ILE A 163 -16.09 -38.08 23.19
CA ILE A 163 -15.27 -37.50 22.12
C ILE A 163 -15.74 -38.04 20.77
N SER A 164 -15.83 -37.14 19.79
CA SER A 164 -16.06 -37.53 18.40
C SER A 164 -14.99 -36.94 17.50
N VAL A 165 -14.60 -37.73 16.51
CA VAL A 165 -13.57 -37.33 15.52
C VAL A 165 -14.15 -37.56 14.13
N THR A 166 -14.08 -36.56 13.28
CA THR A 166 -14.38 -36.67 11.86
C THR A 166 -13.10 -36.34 11.07
N GLN A 167 -12.48 -37.36 10.48
CA GLN A 167 -11.24 -37.23 9.73
C GLN A 167 -11.51 -37.43 8.24
N PRO A 168 -11.38 -36.38 7.42
CA PRO A 168 -11.34 -36.54 5.97
C PRO A 168 -10.15 -37.40 5.57
N LEU A 169 -10.36 -38.31 4.61
CA LEU A 169 -9.32 -39.23 4.12
C LEU A 169 -8.90 -38.90 2.66
N LEU A 170 -9.73 -38.22 1.89
CA LEU A 170 -9.46 -37.84 0.50
C LEU A 170 -9.58 -36.32 0.32
N LYS A 171 -10.79 -35.83 0.05
CA LYS A 171 -11.02 -34.38 -0.07
C LYS A 171 -10.80 -33.70 1.29
N ASN A 172 -10.09 -32.58 1.30
CA ASN A 172 -9.69 -31.81 2.49
C ASN A 172 -8.71 -32.55 3.44
N PHE A 173 -8.09 -33.63 2.99
CA PHE A 173 -7.09 -34.35 3.78
C PHE A 173 -5.70 -33.74 3.65
N GLY A 174 -5.01 -33.66 4.79
CA GLY A 174 -3.59 -33.37 4.88
C GLY A 174 -3.23 -31.93 5.15
N LYS A 175 -2.04 -31.75 5.75
CA LYS A 175 -1.52 -30.44 6.20
C LYS A 175 -1.44 -29.40 5.07
N SER A 176 -1.09 -29.80 3.85
CA SER A 176 -0.97 -28.90 2.72
C SER A 176 -2.30 -28.24 2.33
N ILE A 177 -3.40 -28.98 2.48
CA ILE A 177 -4.75 -28.54 2.13
C ILE A 177 -5.37 -27.75 3.29
N THR A 178 -5.27 -28.28 4.50
CA THR A 178 -5.82 -27.63 5.71
C THR A 178 -5.15 -26.29 5.98
N LEU A 179 -3.85 -26.18 5.73
CA LEU A 179 -3.07 -24.95 5.91
C LEU A 179 -3.01 -24.06 4.65
N ALA A 180 -3.76 -24.38 3.60
CA ALA A 180 -3.69 -23.64 2.33
C ALA A 180 -3.99 -22.15 2.54
N ASN A 181 -5.09 -21.81 3.23
CA ASN A 181 -5.47 -20.42 3.50
C ASN A 181 -4.43 -19.70 4.36
N LEU A 182 -3.89 -20.34 5.39
CA LEU A 182 -2.82 -19.79 6.21
C LEU A 182 -1.56 -19.48 5.40
N ARG A 183 -1.16 -20.38 4.48
CA ARG A 183 -0.01 -20.16 3.58
C ARG A 183 -0.28 -19.06 2.56
N LEU A 184 -1.49 -18.99 2.01
CA LEU A 184 -1.91 -17.93 1.10
C LEU A 184 -1.88 -16.57 1.81
N ALA A 185 -2.40 -16.48 3.03
CA ALA A 185 -2.36 -15.26 3.83
C ALA A 185 -0.91 -14.85 4.19
N SER A 186 -0.02 -15.82 4.46
CA SER A 186 1.41 -15.56 4.67
C SER A 186 2.06 -14.96 3.43
N LEU A 187 1.86 -15.56 2.25
CA LEU A 187 2.40 -15.06 0.98
C LEU A 187 1.81 -13.71 0.61
N ALA A 188 0.52 -13.49 0.87
CA ALA A 188 -0.13 -12.18 0.67
C ALA A 188 0.48 -11.10 1.57
N SER A 189 0.80 -11.44 2.83
CA SER A 189 1.49 -10.52 3.74
C SER A 189 2.92 -10.22 3.29
N GLU A 190 3.62 -11.20 2.74
CA GLU A 190 4.97 -11.01 2.19
C GLU A 190 4.94 -10.18 0.90
N ALA A 191 3.96 -10.39 0.02
CA ALA A 191 3.76 -9.57 -1.17
C ALA A 191 3.43 -8.12 -0.80
N ALA A 192 2.55 -7.91 0.18
CA ALA A 192 2.22 -6.57 0.66
C ALA A 192 3.43 -5.84 1.28
N PHE A 193 4.40 -6.55 1.86
CA PHE A 193 5.67 -5.97 2.31
C PHE A 193 6.53 -5.51 1.14
N GLU A 194 6.64 -6.32 0.07
CA GLU A 194 7.36 -5.91 -1.14
C GLU A 194 6.67 -4.73 -1.84
N ASP A 195 5.34 -4.70 -1.88
CA ASP A 195 4.56 -3.59 -2.42
C ASP A 195 4.79 -2.30 -1.62
N TYR A 196 4.94 -2.39 -0.29
CA TYR A 196 5.32 -1.26 0.56
C TYR A 196 6.76 -0.79 0.26
N ARG A 197 7.73 -1.71 0.13
CA ARG A 197 9.12 -1.38 -0.26
C ARG A 197 9.15 -0.68 -1.62
N ARG A 198 8.40 -1.19 -2.59
CA ARG A 198 8.24 -0.56 -3.90
C ARG A 198 7.72 0.86 -3.81
N GLN A 199 6.64 1.07 -3.05
CA GLN A 199 6.07 2.42 -2.90
C GLN A 199 7.04 3.37 -2.21
N LEU A 200 7.79 2.89 -1.22
CA LEU A 200 8.84 3.68 -0.58
C LEU A 200 9.90 4.11 -1.58
N MET A 201 10.42 3.16 -2.39
CA MET A 201 11.40 3.47 -3.44
C MET A 201 10.86 4.50 -4.43
N LEU A 202 9.62 4.34 -4.91
CA LEU A 202 8.99 5.27 -5.86
C LEU A 202 8.78 6.66 -5.26
N THR A 203 8.28 6.74 -4.03
CA THR A 203 8.04 8.02 -3.36
C THR A 203 9.34 8.77 -3.12
N LEU A 204 10.36 8.09 -2.60
CA LEU A 204 11.65 8.72 -2.32
C LEU A 204 12.41 9.08 -3.60
N SER A 205 12.34 8.26 -4.67
CA SER A 205 12.94 8.61 -5.95
C SER A 205 12.26 9.80 -6.61
N THR A 206 10.92 9.89 -6.51
CA THR A 206 10.16 11.05 -6.97
C THR A 206 10.58 12.32 -6.20
N THR A 207 10.80 12.19 -4.89
CA THR A 207 11.29 13.27 -4.03
C THR A 207 12.67 13.74 -4.47
N GLU A 208 13.59 12.82 -4.71
CA GLU A 208 14.94 13.14 -5.19
C GLU A 208 14.90 13.77 -6.59
N GLY A 209 14.05 13.25 -7.48
CA GLY A 209 13.83 13.86 -8.80
C GLY A 209 13.26 15.29 -8.72
N ALA A 210 12.37 15.56 -7.78
CA ALA A 210 11.82 16.89 -7.52
C ALA A 210 12.88 17.83 -6.90
N TYR A 211 13.74 17.30 -6.03
CA TYR A 211 14.87 18.03 -5.46
C TYR A 211 15.84 18.55 -6.53
N TRP A 212 16.22 17.69 -7.47
CA TRP A 212 17.09 18.09 -8.58
C TRP A 212 16.40 19.03 -9.57
N ASN A 213 15.07 18.97 -9.68
CA ASN A 213 14.31 19.97 -10.45
C ASN A 213 14.34 21.35 -9.80
N LEU A 214 14.28 21.42 -8.47
CA LEU A 214 14.41 22.67 -7.74
C LEU A 214 15.83 23.24 -7.90
N TYR A 215 16.86 22.38 -7.87
CA TYR A 215 18.23 22.78 -8.19
C TYR A 215 18.31 23.44 -9.57
N LEU A 216 17.75 22.80 -10.61
CA LEU A 216 17.74 23.37 -11.97
C LEU A 216 17.04 24.73 -12.01
N ALA A 217 15.90 24.87 -11.35
CA ALA A 217 15.16 26.13 -11.31
C ALA A 217 15.95 27.23 -10.57
N GLN A 218 16.70 26.91 -9.52
CA GLN A 218 17.58 27.85 -8.82
C GLN A 218 18.74 28.30 -9.70
N GLU A 219 19.38 27.38 -10.42
CA GLU A 219 20.47 27.74 -11.35
C GLU A 219 19.95 28.64 -12.48
N GLN A 220 18.74 28.38 -13.00
CA GLN A 220 18.13 29.23 -14.01
C GLN A 220 17.87 30.65 -13.50
N VAL A 221 17.37 30.81 -12.27
CA VAL A 221 17.20 32.14 -11.64
C VAL A 221 18.55 32.84 -11.57
N ARG A 222 19.60 32.20 -11.05
CA ARG A 222 20.93 32.75 -10.95
C ARG A 222 21.47 33.19 -12.32
N PHE A 223 21.30 32.39 -13.36
CA PHE A 223 21.77 32.73 -14.71
C PHE A 223 21.02 33.95 -15.29
N PHE A 224 19.71 34.05 -15.04
CA PHE A 224 18.95 35.20 -15.49
C PHE A 224 19.23 36.46 -14.68
N GLU A 225 19.55 36.37 -13.39
CA GLU A 225 20.04 37.48 -12.57
C GLU A 225 21.37 38.04 -13.13
N GLU A 226 22.33 37.15 -13.43
CA GLU A 226 23.59 37.52 -14.10
C GLU A 226 23.32 38.21 -15.45
N SER A 227 22.36 37.70 -16.23
CA SER A 227 21.96 38.24 -17.54
C SER A 227 21.32 39.64 -17.44
N VAL A 228 20.43 39.83 -16.46
CA VAL A 228 19.81 41.15 -16.20
C VAL A 228 20.86 42.16 -15.81
N HIS A 229 21.79 41.81 -14.92
CA HIS A 229 22.87 42.69 -14.48
C HIS A 229 23.77 43.13 -15.65
N LEU A 230 24.13 42.21 -16.55
CA LEU A 230 24.89 42.53 -17.75
C LEU A 230 24.11 43.48 -18.70
N ALA A 231 22.82 43.17 -18.92
CA ALA A 231 21.98 44.01 -19.78
C ALA A 231 21.76 45.43 -19.21
N GLU A 232 21.63 45.56 -17.88
CA GLU A 232 21.57 46.87 -17.20
C GLU A 232 22.87 47.69 -17.41
N THR A 233 24.01 47.02 -17.34
CA THR A 233 25.30 47.66 -17.59
C THR A 233 25.42 48.14 -19.04
N ILE A 234 25.06 47.26 -19.99
CA ILE A 234 25.08 47.60 -21.43
C ILE A 234 24.11 48.75 -21.75
N HIS A 235 22.90 48.72 -21.18
CA HIS A 235 21.92 49.81 -21.38
C HIS A 235 22.44 51.15 -20.82
N ARG A 236 23.02 51.14 -19.61
CA ARG A 236 23.61 52.33 -18.99
C ARG A 236 24.74 52.90 -19.85
N ASP A 237 25.61 52.05 -20.39
CA ASP A 237 26.71 52.47 -21.28
C ASP A 237 26.18 53.00 -22.62
N ALA A 238 25.15 52.38 -23.21
CA ALA A 238 24.52 52.87 -24.44
C ALA A 238 23.89 54.25 -24.23
N GLN A 239 23.21 54.49 -23.11
CA GLN A 239 22.65 55.78 -22.74
C GLN A 239 23.73 56.84 -22.57
N ALA A 240 24.79 56.52 -21.84
CA ALA A 240 25.94 57.49 -21.65
C ALA A 240 26.63 57.82 -22.96
N ARG A 241 26.76 56.90 -23.92
CA ARG A 241 27.29 57.17 -25.25
C ARG A 241 26.35 58.05 -26.09
N PHE A 242 25.07 57.85 -26.00
CA PHE A 242 24.03 58.64 -26.64
C PHE A 242 24.07 60.07 -26.11
N ASP A 243 24.11 60.28 -24.80
CA ASP A 243 24.17 61.57 -24.14
C ASP A 243 25.48 62.34 -24.54
N ALA A 244 26.57 61.61 -24.83
CA ALA A 244 27.81 62.12 -25.33
C ALA A 244 27.84 62.34 -26.88
N GLY A 245 26.74 62.08 -27.58
CA GLY A 245 26.62 62.19 -29.03
C GLY A 245 27.40 61.12 -29.83
N LYS A 246 27.77 60.00 -29.21
CA LYS A 246 28.59 58.92 -29.79
C LYS A 246 27.81 57.68 -30.18
N SER A 247 26.51 57.65 -29.95
CA SER A 247 25.63 56.53 -30.24
C SER A 247 24.28 57.01 -30.76
N SER A 248 23.51 56.15 -31.41
CA SER A 248 22.18 56.46 -31.93
C SER A 248 21.07 56.16 -30.88
N GLU A 249 19.93 56.83 -30.98
CA GLU A 249 18.75 56.56 -30.18
C GLU A 249 18.27 55.11 -30.38
N LEU A 250 18.47 54.57 -31.58
CA LEU A 250 18.13 53.17 -31.89
C LEU A 250 18.88 52.18 -31.00
N GLU A 251 20.17 52.38 -30.75
CA GLU A 251 20.99 51.53 -29.87
C GLU A 251 20.49 51.57 -28.42
N VAL A 252 20.04 52.75 -27.94
CA VAL A 252 19.42 52.87 -26.60
C VAL A 252 18.12 52.12 -26.52
N GLN A 253 17.25 52.23 -27.53
CA GLN A 253 15.98 51.53 -27.57
C GLN A 253 16.17 50.00 -27.68
N GLU A 254 17.12 49.51 -28.48
CA GLU A 254 17.47 48.09 -28.58
C GLU A 254 17.98 47.53 -27.24
N SER A 255 18.85 48.27 -26.54
CA SER A 255 19.37 47.85 -25.24
C SER A 255 18.29 47.83 -24.16
N LEU A 256 17.36 48.80 -24.19
CA LEU A 256 16.21 48.84 -23.28
C LEU A 256 15.24 47.66 -23.52
N SER A 257 14.94 47.37 -24.78
CA SER A 257 14.11 46.21 -25.17
C SER A 257 14.75 44.90 -24.72
N ALA A 258 16.05 44.75 -24.90
CA ALA A 258 16.78 43.56 -24.46
C ALA A 258 16.79 43.41 -22.94
N LEU A 259 16.91 44.50 -22.18
CA LEU A 259 16.80 44.52 -20.71
C LEU A 259 15.39 44.09 -20.26
N ALA A 260 14.34 44.65 -20.88
CA ALA A 260 12.96 44.31 -20.56
C ALA A 260 12.66 42.80 -20.78
N LEU A 261 13.17 42.25 -21.88
CA LEU A 261 13.03 40.79 -22.18
C LEU A 261 13.73 39.94 -21.12
N ARG A 262 14.91 40.32 -20.64
CA ARG A 262 15.64 39.56 -19.61
C ARG A 262 14.96 39.61 -18.25
N ARG A 263 14.41 40.77 -17.89
CA ARG A 263 13.59 40.91 -16.67
C ARG A 263 12.33 40.03 -16.71
N SER A 264 11.69 39.95 -17.88
CA SER A 264 10.54 39.02 -18.04
C SER A 264 10.98 37.56 -17.87
N LYS A 265 12.10 37.15 -18.49
CA LYS A 265 12.64 35.79 -18.32
C LYS A 265 13.05 35.47 -16.88
N LEU A 266 13.56 36.44 -16.14
CA LEU A 266 13.86 36.30 -14.71
C LEU A 266 12.58 36.03 -13.90
N ALA A 267 11.53 36.83 -14.13
CA ALA A 267 10.25 36.62 -13.45
C ALA A 267 9.64 35.22 -13.75
N ASP A 268 9.76 34.75 -15.00
CA ASP A 268 9.34 33.38 -15.37
C ASP A 268 10.17 32.30 -14.65
N ALA A 269 11.48 32.53 -14.48
CA ALA A 269 12.37 31.61 -13.77
C ALA A 269 12.07 31.58 -12.26
N GLU A 270 11.81 32.72 -11.65
CA GLU A 270 11.38 32.85 -10.25
C GLU A 270 10.07 32.10 -10.00
N GLN A 271 9.10 32.23 -10.90
CA GLN A 271 7.84 31.48 -10.83
C GLN A 271 8.08 29.96 -10.89
N LYS A 272 8.93 29.49 -11.81
CA LYS A 272 9.31 28.06 -11.91
C LYS A 272 10.00 27.54 -10.65
N ARG A 273 10.88 28.36 -10.04
CA ARG A 273 11.52 28.03 -8.76
C ARG A 273 10.49 27.87 -7.65
N PHE A 274 9.52 28.78 -7.56
CA PHE A 274 8.44 28.71 -6.60
C PHE A 274 7.58 27.45 -6.80
N GLU A 275 7.21 27.13 -8.05
CA GLU A 275 6.44 25.91 -8.36
C GLU A 275 7.21 24.63 -8.00
N ALA A 276 8.52 24.58 -8.29
CA ALA A 276 9.37 23.45 -7.94
C ALA A 276 9.48 23.27 -6.41
N SER A 277 9.61 24.37 -5.66
CA SER A 277 9.61 24.38 -4.20
C SER A 277 8.28 23.90 -3.65
N SER A 278 7.15 24.39 -4.19
CA SER A 278 5.80 23.98 -3.78
C SER A 278 5.54 22.50 -4.03
N LYS A 279 5.99 21.95 -5.16
CA LYS A 279 5.91 20.51 -5.44
C LYS A 279 6.67 19.67 -4.41
N LEU A 280 7.82 20.17 -3.94
CA LEU A 280 8.64 19.50 -2.95
C LEU A 280 7.95 19.49 -1.56
N THR A 281 7.42 20.62 -1.11
CA THR A 281 6.70 20.72 0.16
C THR A 281 5.46 19.84 0.20
N ALA A 282 4.76 19.67 -0.92
CA ALA A 282 3.60 18.79 -1.03
C ALA A 282 3.92 17.30 -0.79
N LEU A 283 5.18 16.87 -0.98
CA LEU A 283 5.57 15.45 -0.84
C LEU A 283 5.65 14.98 0.61
N TYR A 284 5.87 15.85 1.57
CA TYR A 284 5.92 15.51 3.00
C TYR A 284 4.71 16.00 3.81
N GLY A 285 3.60 16.30 3.12
CA GLY A 285 2.31 16.53 3.79
C GLY A 285 2.27 17.77 4.68
N SER A 286 3.21 18.70 4.52
CA SER A 286 3.19 19.93 5.29
C SER A 286 1.97 20.75 4.91
N ALA A 287 1.01 20.84 5.82
CA ALA A 287 -0.11 21.76 5.75
C ALA A 287 0.34 23.22 5.97
N ALA A 288 1.51 23.57 5.47
CA ALA A 288 2.01 24.94 5.49
C ALA A 288 1.28 25.78 4.43
N PHE A 289 -0.05 25.81 4.53
CA PHE A 289 -0.88 26.76 3.82
C PHE A 289 -0.46 28.18 4.25
N GLY A 290 0.15 28.92 3.35
CA GLY A 290 0.41 30.34 3.55
C GLY A 290 1.82 30.74 3.99
N THR A 291 2.79 29.83 4.06
CA THR A 291 4.19 30.22 4.20
C THR A 291 4.80 30.43 2.82
N ASN A 292 5.19 31.65 2.53
CA ASN A 292 5.93 32.04 1.31
C ASN A 292 7.40 31.56 1.35
N GLN A 293 7.67 30.43 2.04
CA GLN A 293 9.02 29.91 2.20
C GLN A 293 9.41 29.13 0.95
N VAL A 294 10.35 29.67 0.21
CA VAL A 294 11.00 28.98 -0.90
C VAL A 294 12.13 28.12 -0.34
N LEU A 295 12.12 26.82 -0.64
CA LEU A 295 13.22 25.93 -0.29
C LEU A 295 14.45 26.23 -1.13
N VAL A 296 15.63 26.13 -0.52
CA VAL A 296 16.93 26.32 -1.17
C VAL A 296 17.74 25.03 -1.10
N VAL A 297 18.04 24.47 -2.26
CA VAL A 297 18.90 23.29 -2.41
C VAL A 297 20.36 23.66 -2.21
N VAL A 298 21.08 22.85 -1.44
CA VAL A 298 22.50 23.09 -1.10
C VAL A 298 23.45 22.14 -1.84
N ASP A 299 22.97 20.93 -2.19
CA ASP A 299 23.81 19.89 -2.78
C ASP A 299 24.07 20.14 -4.27
N ASN A 300 25.26 19.74 -4.74
CA ASN A 300 25.65 19.85 -6.14
C ASN A 300 25.49 18.50 -6.86
N PRO A 301 24.80 18.43 -8.01
CA PRO A 301 24.58 17.19 -8.75
C PRO A 301 25.81 16.63 -9.47
N GLY A 302 26.93 17.41 -9.56
CA GLY A 302 28.02 17.15 -10.48
C GLY A 302 29.17 16.26 -10.00
N ASP A 303 29.19 15.81 -8.73
CA ASP A 303 30.41 15.34 -8.09
C ASP A 303 30.58 13.81 -8.05
N GLU A 304 29.60 13.04 -8.50
CA GLU A 304 29.70 11.57 -8.52
C GLU A 304 30.10 11.04 -9.90
N PRO A 305 31.18 10.25 -9.99
CA PRO A 305 31.55 9.59 -11.23
C PRO A 305 30.51 8.51 -11.61
N PRO A 306 30.35 8.17 -12.89
CA PRO A 306 29.45 7.09 -13.30
C PRO A 306 29.91 5.77 -12.65
N PRO A 307 28.97 4.98 -12.11
CA PRO A 307 29.31 3.71 -11.49
C PRO A 307 29.85 2.72 -12.53
N GLU A 308 30.79 1.87 -12.10
CA GLU A 308 31.17 0.72 -12.90
C GLU A 308 29.97 -0.19 -13.13
N PHE A 309 29.71 -0.53 -14.38
CA PHE A 309 28.53 -1.30 -14.76
C PHE A 309 28.90 -2.62 -15.42
N SER A 310 28.55 -3.71 -14.77
CA SER A 310 28.51 -5.05 -15.34
C SER A 310 27.04 -5.47 -15.49
N PHE A 311 26.60 -5.74 -16.71
CA PHE A 311 25.20 -6.11 -16.98
C PHE A 311 24.77 -7.36 -16.21
N GLN A 312 25.66 -8.35 -16.13
CA GLN A 312 25.40 -9.62 -15.44
C GLN A 312 25.19 -9.43 -13.95
N GLU A 313 26.06 -8.62 -13.31
CA GLU A 313 25.93 -8.32 -11.88
C GLU A 313 24.72 -7.44 -11.59
N ALA A 314 24.45 -6.46 -12.45
CA ALA A 314 23.27 -5.60 -12.32
C ALA A 314 21.97 -6.40 -12.42
N ALA A 315 21.89 -7.36 -13.37
CA ALA A 315 20.75 -8.26 -13.47
C ALA A 315 20.63 -9.18 -12.25
N ALA A 316 21.74 -9.75 -11.77
CA ALA A 316 21.72 -10.58 -10.56
C ALA A 316 21.23 -9.79 -9.34
N ARG A 317 21.69 -8.52 -9.16
CA ARG A 317 21.19 -7.63 -8.09
C ARG A 317 19.70 -7.33 -8.26
N ALA A 318 19.24 -7.04 -9.49
CA ALA A 318 17.83 -6.77 -9.76
C ALA A 318 16.94 -7.96 -9.37
N PHE A 319 17.26 -9.17 -9.78
CA PHE A 319 16.48 -10.36 -9.40
C PHE A 319 16.53 -10.71 -7.91
N ALA A 320 17.58 -10.28 -7.20
CA ALA A 320 17.68 -10.48 -5.76
C ALA A 320 16.92 -9.41 -4.94
N SER A 321 16.92 -8.15 -5.40
CA SER A 321 16.53 -7.01 -4.57
C SER A 321 15.30 -6.24 -5.08
N ASN A 322 14.89 -6.43 -6.35
CA ASN A 322 13.75 -5.72 -6.92
C ASN A 322 12.43 -6.16 -6.28
N PRO A 323 11.67 -5.24 -5.65
CA PRO A 323 10.42 -5.57 -4.96
C PRO A 323 9.32 -6.10 -5.88
N ASP A 324 9.25 -5.62 -7.13
CA ASP A 324 8.25 -6.08 -8.10
C ASP A 324 8.47 -7.56 -8.44
N TYR A 325 9.72 -7.95 -8.64
CA TYR A 325 10.10 -9.35 -8.88
C TYR A 325 9.82 -10.22 -7.65
N GLY A 326 10.14 -9.73 -6.46
CA GLY A 326 9.83 -10.38 -5.19
C GLY A 326 8.33 -10.61 -5.01
N SER A 327 7.50 -9.59 -5.23
CA SER A 327 6.04 -9.66 -5.15
C SER A 327 5.47 -10.65 -6.17
N GLN A 328 5.92 -10.63 -7.43
CA GLN A 328 5.45 -11.53 -8.48
C GLN A 328 5.79 -13.00 -8.20
N LYS A 329 6.98 -13.29 -7.64
CA LYS A 329 7.32 -14.65 -7.17
C LYS A 329 6.39 -15.14 -6.06
N LYS A 330 5.97 -14.28 -5.12
CA LYS A 330 5.01 -14.62 -4.07
C LYS A 330 3.62 -14.88 -4.65
N LYS A 331 3.19 -14.10 -5.64
CA LYS A 331 1.94 -14.33 -6.37
C LYS A 331 1.95 -15.67 -7.09
N MET A 332 3.03 -16.02 -7.79
CA MET A 332 3.19 -17.31 -8.44
C MET A 332 3.10 -18.47 -7.44
N ALA A 333 3.82 -18.38 -6.31
CA ALA A 333 3.75 -19.39 -5.24
C ALA A 333 2.32 -19.52 -4.65
N SER A 334 1.55 -18.43 -4.64
CA SER A 334 0.14 -18.45 -4.21
C SER A 334 -0.73 -19.23 -5.19
N GLU A 335 -0.52 -19.07 -6.50
CA GLU A 335 -1.27 -19.82 -7.51
C GLU A 335 -0.95 -21.32 -7.49
N ASP A 336 0.29 -21.71 -7.18
CA ASP A 336 0.68 -23.11 -6.98
C ASP A 336 -0.08 -23.75 -5.79
N ILE A 337 -0.22 -23.01 -4.69
CA ILE A 337 -1.02 -23.48 -3.53
C ILE A 337 -2.50 -23.62 -3.92
N ARG A 338 -3.06 -22.66 -4.65
CA ARG A 338 -4.44 -22.71 -5.14
C ARG A 338 -4.66 -23.88 -6.10
N LEU A 339 -3.70 -24.16 -6.96
CA LEU A 339 -3.75 -25.31 -7.86
C LEU A 339 -3.75 -26.64 -7.08
N ALA A 340 -2.87 -26.77 -6.10
CA ALA A 340 -2.82 -27.96 -5.23
C ALA A 340 -4.15 -28.15 -4.47
N TYR A 341 -4.73 -27.06 -3.95
CA TYR A 341 -6.04 -27.08 -3.30
C TYR A 341 -7.15 -27.49 -4.27
N ALA A 342 -7.23 -26.86 -5.45
CA ALA A 342 -8.23 -27.17 -6.47
C ALA A 342 -8.12 -28.62 -6.95
N ARG A 343 -6.90 -29.17 -7.07
CA ARG A 343 -6.67 -30.59 -7.38
C ARG A 343 -7.29 -31.50 -6.32
N ASN A 344 -7.10 -31.19 -5.04
CA ASN A 344 -7.66 -31.97 -3.94
C ASN A 344 -9.19 -31.88 -3.91
N GLN A 345 -9.78 -30.72 -4.25
CA GLN A 345 -11.23 -30.52 -4.26
C GLN A 345 -11.97 -31.36 -5.33
N ARG A 346 -11.26 -31.98 -6.29
CA ARG A 346 -11.81 -32.92 -7.27
C ARG A 346 -12.04 -34.32 -6.70
N LEU A 347 -11.40 -34.65 -5.59
CA LEU A 347 -11.50 -35.95 -4.98
C LEU A 347 -12.91 -36.15 -4.36
N PRO A 348 -13.43 -37.39 -4.32
CA PRO A 348 -14.60 -37.71 -3.53
C PRO A 348 -14.36 -37.33 -2.07
N GLN A 349 -15.44 -37.03 -1.33
CA GLN A 349 -15.36 -36.86 0.11
C GLN A 349 -15.49 -38.25 0.76
N LEU A 350 -14.47 -38.66 1.47
CA LEU A 350 -14.45 -39.86 2.27
C LEU A 350 -14.03 -39.48 3.68
N ASP A 351 -14.94 -39.57 4.62
CA ASP A 351 -14.72 -39.20 6.02
C ASP A 351 -14.75 -40.43 6.89
N LEU A 352 -13.75 -40.61 7.72
CA LEU A 352 -13.79 -41.52 8.88
C LEU A 352 -14.44 -40.78 10.03
N LYS A 353 -15.56 -41.33 10.53
CA LYS A 353 -16.24 -40.86 11.73
C LYS A 353 -16.05 -41.85 12.85
N ALA A 354 -15.58 -41.41 13.98
CA ALA A 354 -15.44 -42.22 15.16
C ALA A 354 -15.95 -41.45 16.38
N SER A 355 -16.63 -42.14 17.25
CA SER A 355 -17.02 -41.59 18.54
C SER A 355 -16.80 -42.61 19.64
N TYR A 356 -16.47 -42.13 20.83
CA TYR A 356 -16.41 -42.86 22.06
C TYR A 356 -16.99 -42.01 23.17
N GLY A 357 -17.85 -42.62 24.00
CA GLY A 357 -18.45 -41.88 25.11
C GLY A 357 -19.08 -42.77 26.15
N LEU A 358 -19.46 -42.12 27.22
CA LEU A 358 -20.08 -42.72 28.39
C LEU A 358 -21.55 -42.26 28.46
N ASN A 359 -22.44 -43.18 28.71
CA ASN A 359 -23.88 -42.93 28.83
C ASN A 359 -24.31 -43.01 30.29
N GLY A 360 -25.33 -42.25 30.62
CA GLY A 360 -26.04 -42.34 31.89
C GLY A 360 -27.53 -42.19 31.67
N LEU A 361 -28.32 -42.92 32.44
CA LEU A 361 -29.76 -42.87 32.44
C LEU A 361 -30.24 -42.80 33.89
N GLY A 362 -31.15 -41.89 34.21
CA GLY A 362 -31.69 -41.78 35.57
C GLY A 362 -32.93 -40.90 35.65
N GLU A 363 -33.65 -40.97 36.74
CA GLU A 363 -34.83 -40.15 37.01
C GLU A 363 -34.47 -38.69 37.38
N THR A 364 -33.22 -38.43 37.62
CA THR A 364 -32.67 -37.08 37.88
C THR A 364 -31.39 -36.85 37.12
N VAL A 365 -31.10 -35.57 36.79
CA VAL A 365 -29.84 -35.16 36.15
C VAL A 365 -28.62 -35.65 36.93
N ARG A 366 -28.68 -35.64 38.26
CA ARG A 366 -27.60 -36.12 39.11
C ARG A 366 -27.32 -37.62 38.93
N LEU A 367 -28.37 -38.45 38.96
CA LEU A 367 -28.23 -39.91 38.81
C LEU A 367 -27.68 -40.28 37.44
N SER A 368 -28.17 -39.63 36.37
CA SER A 368 -27.67 -39.88 35.01
C SER A 368 -26.22 -39.43 34.85
N SER A 369 -25.83 -38.28 35.42
CA SER A 369 -24.45 -37.78 35.38
C SER A 369 -23.47 -38.59 36.23
N ASP A 370 -23.89 -39.09 37.39
CA ASP A 370 -23.09 -39.98 38.25
C ASP A 370 -22.75 -41.31 37.55
N GLN A 371 -23.67 -41.85 36.73
CA GLN A 371 -23.39 -43.05 35.93
C GLN A 371 -22.31 -42.79 34.85
N VAL A 372 -22.34 -41.61 34.21
CA VAL A 372 -21.27 -41.18 33.30
C VAL A 372 -19.94 -41.10 34.06
N GLY A 373 -19.92 -40.48 35.25
CA GLY A 373 -18.73 -40.36 36.08
C GLY A 373 -18.15 -41.72 36.54
N ARG A 374 -18.98 -42.75 36.72
CA ARG A 374 -18.53 -44.10 37.06
C ARG A 374 -18.05 -44.92 35.87
N GLY A 375 -18.29 -44.44 34.62
CA GLY A 375 -17.87 -45.13 33.40
C GLY A 375 -18.60 -46.48 33.14
N SER A 376 -19.79 -46.69 33.72
CA SER A 376 -20.48 -47.98 33.71
C SER A 376 -20.99 -48.39 32.33
N TYR A 377 -21.32 -47.41 31.47
CA TYR A 377 -21.96 -47.69 30.18
C TYR A 377 -21.19 -46.96 29.05
N ALA A 378 -20.16 -47.60 28.52
CA ALA A 378 -19.41 -47.09 27.39
C ALA A 378 -20.09 -47.46 26.06
N SER A 379 -20.07 -46.48 25.14
CA SER A 379 -20.47 -46.72 23.76
C SER A 379 -19.44 -46.20 22.81
N TRP A 380 -19.27 -46.84 21.68
CA TRP A 380 -18.42 -46.40 20.60
C TRP A 380 -19.06 -46.62 19.25
N SER A 381 -18.72 -45.80 18.31
CA SER A 381 -19.06 -46.01 16.90
C SER A 381 -17.87 -45.69 16.02
N ALA A 382 -17.73 -46.41 14.94
CA ALA A 382 -16.77 -46.10 13.87
C ALA A 382 -17.41 -46.41 12.53
N GLY A 383 -17.24 -45.53 11.58
CA GLY A 383 -17.84 -45.67 10.26
C GLY A 383 -17.22 -44.78 9.23
N PHE A 384 -17.52 -45.01 7.98
CA PHE A 384 -17.11 -44.22 6.86
C PHE A 384 -18.32 -43.59 6.20
N GLU A 385 -18.20 -42.30 5.83
CA GLU A 385 -19.16 -41.61 5.00
C GLU A 385 -18.50 -41.26 3.65
N LEU A 386 -19.06 -41.83 2.57
CA LEU A 386 -18.61 -41.52 1.21
C LEU A 386 -19.64 -40.64 0.51
N ARG A 387 -19.17 -39.48 0.01
CA ARG A 387 -20.00 -38.59 -0.80
C ARG A 387 -19.33 -38.35 -2.17
N VAL A 388 -20.01 -38.81 -3.21
CA VAL A 388 -19.56 -38.72 -4.60
C VAL A 388 -20.59 -37.93 -5.40
N PRO A 389 -20.19 -36.84 -6.10
CA PRO A 389 -21.13 -36.15 -6.98
C PRO A 389 -21.46 -37.02 -8.21
N ILE A 390 -22.73 -37.44 -8.36
CA ILE A 390 -23.17 -38.35 -9.42
C ILE A 390 -22.97 -37.76 -10.83
N LEU A 391 -23.15 -36.45 -11.01
CA LEU A 391 -22.98 -35.74 -12.28
C LEU A 391 -21.53 -35.30 -12.55
N GLY A 392 -20.54 -35.96 -11.95
CA GLY A 392 -19.11 -35.81 -12.29
C GLY A 392 -18.42 -34.57 -11.77
N GLY A 393 -19.02 -33.79 -10.86
CA GLY A 393 -18.36 -32.67 -10.18
C GLY A 393 -17.88 -31.57 -11.12
N THR A 394 -18.72 -31.13 -12.05
CA THR A 394 -18.36 -30.13 -13.10
C THR A 394 -17.69 -28.88 -12.51
N LYS A 395 -18.21 -28.37 -11.37
CA LYS A 395 -17.63 -27.20 -10.71
C LYS A 395 -16.16 -27.44 -10.35
N SER A 396 -15.86 -28.49 -9.60
CA SER A 396 -14.49 -28.75 -9.13
C SER A 396 -13.51 -29.05 -10.28
N ARG A 397 -14.01 -29.62 -11.39
CA ARG A 397 -13.21 -29.83 -12.59
C ARG A 397 -12.86 -28.50 -13.26
N ARG A 398 -13.85 -27.61 -13.46
CA ARG A 398 -13.64 -26.30 -14.05
C ARG A 398 -12.79 -25.37 -13.16
N ASP A 399 -12.99 -25.44 -11.84
CA ASP A 399 -12.15 -24.71 -10.88
C ASP A 399 -10.67 -25.14 -10.97
N TYR A 400 -10.42 -26.45 -11.18
CA TYR A 400 -9.08 -26.96 -11.38
C TYR A 400 -8.46 -26.49 -12.71
N GLU A 401 -9.22 -26.58 -13.83
CA GLU A 401 -8.78 -26.07 -15.13
C GLU A 401 -8.46 -24.56 -15.04
N ALA A 402 -9.32 -23.78 -14.38
CA ALA A 402 -9.08 -22.36 -14.14
C ALA A 402 -7.82 -22.11 -13.32
N ALA A 403 -7.55 -22.93 -12.27
CA ALA A 403 -6.33 -22.82 -11.49
C ALA A 403 -5.06 -23.14 -12.30
N GLN A 404 -5.11 -24.11 -13.22
CA GLN A 404 -4.03 -24.39 -14.15
C GLN A 404 -3.71 -23.19 -15.05
N LEU A 405 -4.75 -22.55 -15.61
CA LEU A 405 -4.59 -21.35 -16.45
C LEU A 405 -4.00 -20.18 -15.66
N ARG A 406 -4.38 -20.01 -14.39
CA ARG A 406 -3.81 -18.97 -13.51
C ARG A 406 -2.32 -19.18 -13.24
N VAL A 407 -1.87 -20.42 -13.05
CA VAL A 407 -0.43 -20.72 -12.91
C VAL A 407 0.31 -20.39 -14.21
N GLN A 408 -0.25 -20.73 -15.37
CA GLN A 408 0.34 -20.37 -16.66
C GLN A 408 0.39 -18.85 -16.86
N GLN A 409 -0.67 -18.14 -16.50
CA GLN A 409 -0.72 -16.68 -16.52
C GLN A 409 0.37 -16.09 -15.63
N ALA A 410 0.48 -16.52 -14.34
CA ALA A 410 1.47 -16.02 -13.41
C ALA A 410 2.91 -16.26 -13.88
N LEU A 411 3.17 -17.39 -14.57
CA LEU A 411 4.47 -17.68 -15.18
C LEU A 411 4.76 -16.74 -16.36
N THR A 412 3.75 -16.44 -17.18
CA THR A 412 3.89 -15.51 -18.31
C THR A 412 4.16 -14.09 -17.81
N ASP A 413 3.41 -13.64 -16.79
CA ASP A 413 3.61 -12.34 -16.15
C ASP A 413 5.02 -12.21 -15.53
N LEU A 414 5.55 -13.31 -14.94
CA LEU A 414 6.90 -13.32 -14.41
C LEU A 414 7.95 -13.16 -15.52
N LYS A 415 7.81 -13.87 -16.65
CA LYS A 415 8.71 -13.74 -17.80
C LYS A 415 8.65 -12.37 -18.45
N GLU A 416 7.47 -11.78 -18.51
CA GLU A 416 7.31 -10.41 -18.97
C GLU A 416 8.07 -9.43 -18.08
N LEU A 417 7.93 -9.56 -16.74
CA LEU A 417 8.65 -8.74 -15.79
C LEU A 417 10.18 -8.92 -15.88
N GLU A 418 10.67 -10.16 -16.08
CA GLU A 418 12.09 -10.41 -16.34
C GLU A 418 12.58 -9.65 -17.57
N THR A 419 11.80 -9.68 -18.65
CA THR A 419 12.12 -8.94 -19.88
C THR A 419 12.11 -7.43 -19.65
N GLN A 420 11.14 -6.92 -18.88
CA GLN A 420 11.08 -5.50 -18.51
C GLN A 420 12.29 -5.08 -17.68
N ILE A 421 12.74 -5.90 -16.73
CA ILE A 421 13.95 -5.65 -15.91
C ILE A 421 15.19 -5.58 -16.82
N TYR A 422 15.40 -6.57 -17.72
CA TYR A 422 16.54 -6.55 -18.64
C TYR A 422 16.56 -5.30 -19.54
N ASN A 423 15.42 -4.97 -20.15
CA ASN A 423 15.29 -3.77 -20.98
C ASN A 423 15.47 -2.48 -20.15
N GLY A 424 14.93 -2.45 -18.93
CA GLY A 424 15.08 -1.33 -18.01
C GLY A 424 16.54 -1.09 -17.64
N LEU A 425 17.32 -2.14 -17.37
CA LEU A 425 18.76 -2.05 -17.06
C LEU A 425 19.54 -1.49 -18.25
N ASP A 426 19.33 -2.02 -19.47
CA ASP A 426 20.05 -1.53 -20.68
C ASP A 426 19.71 -0.07 -20.95
N ASN A 427 18.43 0.29 -20.89
CA ASN A 427 17.99 1.66 -21.12
C ASN A 427 18.54 2.63 -20.07
N ALA A 428 18.45 2.28 -18.78
CA ALA A 428 18.95 3.14 -17.71
C ALA A 428 20.48 3.33 -17.82
N HIS A 429 21.24 2.25 -18.10
CA HIS A 429 22.67 2.36 -18.31
C HIS A 429 23.05 3.24 -19.50
N ARG A 430 22.34 3.08 -20.64
CA ARG A 430 22.55 3.92 -21.83
C ARG A 430 22.25 5.40 -21.54
N LYS A 431 21.20 5.69 -20.75
CA LYS A 431 20.89 7.06 -20.32
C LYS A 431 22.03 7.65 -19.46
N VAL A 432 22.61 6.89 -18.55
CA VAL A 432 23.77 7.32 -17.75
C VAL A 432 24.95 7.68 -18.65
N LEU A 433 25.31 6.80 -19.59
CA LEU A 433 26.42 7.02 -20.52
C LEU A 433 26.16 8.23 -21.43
N SER A 434 24.94 8.36 -21.96
CA SER A 434 24.56 9.49 -22.82
C SER A 434 24.62 10.81 -22.07
N SER A 435 24.07 10.85 -20.84
CA SER A 435 24.07 12.06 -20.00
C SER A 435 25.50 12.49 -19.64
N THR A 436 26.38 11.54 -19.33
CA THR A 436 27.80 11.84 -19.05
C THR A 436 28.50 12.48 -20.26
N LYS A 437 28.27 11.95 -21.46
CA LYS A 437 28.81 12.53 -22.70
C LYS A 437 28.23 13.93 -22.96
N SER A 438 26.94 14.12 -22.77
CA SER A 438 26.27 15.41 -22.94
C SER A 438 26.83 16.48 -21.99
N ILE A 439 27.05 16.14 -20.71
CA ILE A 439 27.68 17.05 -19.75
C ILE A 439 29.05 17.49 -20.23
N ALA A 440 29.90 16.55 -20.66
CA ALA A 440 31.25 16.87 -21.15
C ALA A 440 31.21 17.81 -22.36
N ASN A 441 30.36 17.54 -23.33
CA ASN A 441 30.20 18.35 -24.53
C ASN A 441 29.66 19.77 -24.22
N TYR A 442 28.60 19.86 -23.40
CA TYR A 442 28.04 21.18 -23.06
C TYR A 442 29.00 22.00 -22.21
N ARG A 443 29.82 21.42 -21.34
CA ARG A 443 30.87 22.13 -20.61
C ARG A 443 31.88 22.79 -21.56
N GLN A 444 32.26 22.10 -22.64
CA GLN A 444 33.14 22.70 -23.66
C GLN A 444 32.47 23.88 -24.38
N VAL A 445 31.15 23.74 -24.71
CA VAL A 445 30.40 24.86 -25.34
C VAL A 445 30.33 26.05 -24.40
N VAL A 446 30.10 25.84 -23.09
CA VAL A 446 30.10 26.92 -22.09
C VAL A 446 31.47 27.62 -22.06
N GLU A 447 32.57 26.88 -22.06
CA GLU A 447 33.93 27.45 -22.07
C GLU A 447 34.16 28.30 -23.32
N PHE A 448 33.78 27.81 -24.50
CA PHE A 448 33.90 28.56 -25.75
C PHE A 448 33.05 29.83 -25.74
N ASN A 449 31.78 29.75 -25.37
CA ASN A 449 30.88 30.90 -25.32
C ASN A 449 31.30 31.91 -24.26
N GLN A 450 31.88 31.49 -23.15
CA GLN A 450 32.41 32.37 -22.12
C GLN A 450 33.61 33.17 -22.61
N ASN A 451 34.55 32.50 -23.29
CA ASN A 451 35.71 33.16 -23.92
C ASN A 451 35.28 34.11 -25.04
N LEU A 452 34.28 33.71 -25.83
CA LEU A 452 33.72 34.55 -26.89
C LEU A 452 33.05 35.80 -26.30
N LEU A 453 32.23 35.66 -25.27
CA LEU A 453 31.57 36.78 -24.59
C LEU A 453 32.58 37.79 -24.06
N GLN A 454 33.64 37.33 -23.37
CA GLN A 454 34.71 38.21 -22.88
C GLN A 454 35.39 38.99 -24.00
N SER A 455 35.63 38.30 -25.13
CA SER A 455 36.22 38.95 -26.32
C SER A 455 35.29 40.01 -26.90
N GLN A 456 33.98 39.74 -26.96
CA GLN A 456 33.02 40.72 -27.49
C GLN A 456 32.83 41.91 -26.53
N ILE A 457 32.83 41.70 -25.21
CA ILE A 457 32.80 42.80 -24.23
C ILE A 457 33.98 43.74 -24.44
N LYS A 458 35.24 43.25 -24.56
CA LYS A 458 36.43 44.07 -24.85
C LYS A 458 36.32 44.83 -26.17
N ARG A 459 35.70 44.23 -27.18
CA ARG A 459 35.47 44.92 -28.48
C ARG A 459 34.38 45.98 -28.39
N LEU A 460 33.36 45.80 -27.57
CA LEU A 460 32.34 46.81 -27.29
C LEU A 460 32.93 48.01 -26.55
N GLU A 461 33.75 47.76 -25.52
CA GLU A 461 34.47 48.78 -24.78
C GLU A 461 35.37 49.61 -25.71
N ALA A 462 36.03 48.96 -26.69
CA ALA A 462 36.82 49.59 -27.70
C ALA A 462 36.02 50.32 -28.84
N GLY A 463 34.70 50.31 -28.77
CA GLY A 463 33.78 50.87 -29.74
C GLY A 463 33.78 50.18 -31.11
N LYS A 464 34.23 48.93 -31.22
CA LYS A 464 34.40 48.19 -32.49
C LYS A 464 33.17 47.35 -32.88
N ILE A 465 32.22 47.19 -31.99
CA ILE A 465 30.97 46.43 -32.21
C ILE A 465 29.79 47.09 -31.51
N GLU A 466 28.59 46.74 -31.95
CA GLU A 466 27.33 47.20 -31.36
C GLU A 466 26.95 46.37 -30.11
N PRO A 467 26.24 46.99 -29.13
CA PRO A 467 25.72 46.28 -27.93
C PRO A 467 24.95 44.99 -28.22
N ARG A 468 24.16 44.99 -29.27
CA ARG A 468 23.36 43.85 -29.72
C ARG A 468 24.20 42.57 -29.88
N LYS A 469 25.43 42.68 -30.43
CA LYS A 469 26.30 41.52 -30.66
C LYS A 469 26.79 40.88 -29.36
N VAL A 470 27.01 41.66 -28.32
CA VAL A 470 27.34 41.15 -26.98
C VAL A 470 26.15 40.43 -26.39
N LEU A 471 24.93 40.98 -26.53
CA LEU A 471 23.71 40.42 -26.00
C LEU A 471 23.29 39.11 -26.73
N GLU A 472 23.63 38.96 -28.02
CA GLU A 472 23.42 37.68 -28.75
C GLU A 472 24.36 36.60 -28.21
N VAL A 473 25.65 36.89 -28.06
CA VAL A 473 26.62 35.90 -27.53
C VAL A 473 26.33 35.55 -26.06
N GLU A 474 25.86 36.51 -25.29
CA GLU A 474 25.44 36.27 -23.91
C GLU A 474 24.21 35.32 -23.87
N ALA A 475 23.25 35.46 -24.78
CA ALA A 475 22.12 34.56 -24.88
C ALA A 475 22.56 33.12 -25.22
N ASP A 476 23.52 32.94 -26.12
CA ASP A 476 24.12 31.64 -26.44
C ASP A 476 24.85 31.03 -25.23
N LEU A 477 25.54 31.86 -24.43
CA LEU A 477 26.18 31.42 -23.19
C LEU A 477 25.14 30.99 -22.15
N LEU A 478 24.08 31.75 -22.00
CA LEU A 478 22.98 31.44 -21.07
C LEU A 478 22.31 30.10 -21.42
N GLU A 479 22.03 29.89 -22.73
CA GLU A 479 21.49 28.64 -23.23
C GLU A 479 22.42 27.45 -22.95
N SER A 480 23.73 27.62 -23.22
CA SER A 480 24.71 26.55 -22.95
C SER A 480 24.90 26.25 -21.46
N LYS A 481 24.87 27.26 -20.55
CA LYS A 481 24.87 27.08 -19.11
C LYS A 481 23.61 26.30 -18.65
N SER A 482 22.45 26.67 -19.17
CA SER A 482 21.19 25.98 -18.88
C SER A 482 21.22 24.53 -19.34
N ALA A 483 21.77 24.24 -20.52
CA ALA A 483 21.94 22.88 -21.04
C ALA A 483 22.88 22.03 -20.17
N VAL A 484 23.94 22.58 -19.59
CA VAL A 484 24.79 21.86 -18.62
C VAL A 484 23.99 21.51 -17.37
N ALA A 485 23.24 22.45 -16.78
CA ALA A 485 22.45 22.23 -15.60
C ALA A 485 21.36 21.15 -15.85
N GLU A 486 20.69 21.21 -16.99
CA GLU A 486 19.72 20.20 -17.41
C GLU A 486 20.38 18.82 -17.60
N ALA A 487 21.53 18.74 -18.25
CA ALA A 487 22.26 17.49 -18.44
C ALA A 487 22.71 16.86 -17.12
N LEU A 488 23.11 17.66 -16.13
CA LEU A 488 23.45 17.22 -14.78
C LEU A 488 22.22 16.63 -14.07
N VAL A 489 21.07 17.29 -14.16
CA VAL A 489 19.82 16.78 -13.58
C VAL A 489 19.36 15.48 -14.28
N GLN A 490 19.49 15.40 -15.61
CA GLN A 490 19.19 14.17 -16.37
C GLN A 490 20.16 13.03 -15.98
N TYR A 491 21.41 13.31 -15.72
CA TYR A 491 22.37 12.33 -15.21
C TYR A 491 21.93 11.77 -13.86
N ARG A 492 21.55 12.64 -12.90
CA ARG A 492 21.01 12.20 -11.60
C ARG A 492 19.76 11.34 -11.73
N ARG A 493 18.84 11.71 -12.61
CA ARG A 493 17.64 10.92 -12.89
C ARG A 493 17.98 9.57 -13.52
N ALA A 494 18.95 9.50 -14.41
CA ALA A 494 19.40 8.25 -15.01
C ALA A 494 20.02 7.31 -13.97
N LEU A 495 20.79 7.83 -13.01
CA LEU A 495 21.31 7.07 -11.88
C LEU A 495 20.18 6.53 -10.99
N LEU A 496 19.19 7.38 -10.66
CA LEU A 496 18.01 6.95 -9.90
C LEU A 496 17.24 5.84 -10.60
N GLU A 497 17.01 5.96 -11.91
CA GLU A 497 16.33 4.95 -12.71
C GLU A 497 17.11 3.62 -12.69
N LEU A 498 18.44 3.66 -12.79
CA LEU A 498 19.29 2.48 -12.71
C LEU A 498 19.20 1.80 -11.34
N GLU A 499 19.27 2.54 -10.25
CA GLU A 499 19.14 2.03 -8.88
C GLU A 499 17.73 1.46 -8.60
N LEU A 500 16.70 2.09 -9.14
CA LEU A 500 15.31 1.61 -9.01
C LEU A 500 15.13 0.26 -9.70
N VAL A 501 15.61 0.13 -10.94
CA VAL A 501 15.51 -1.13 -11.68
C VAL A 501 16.31 -2.24 -11.01
N GLN A 502 17.49 -1.93 -10.47
CA GLN A 502 18.29 -2.87 -9.68
C GLN A 502 17.68 -3.20 -8.30
N GLY A 503 16.74 -2.38 -7.81
CA GLY A 503 16.21 -2.54 -6.46
C GLY A 503 17.17 -2.13 -5.34
N THR A 504 18.29 -1.46 -5.66
CA THR A 504 19.35 -1.08 -4.73
C THR A 504 19.17 0.32 -4.14
N PHE A 505 18.17 1.07 -4.59
CA PHE A 505 17.91 2.47 -4.20
C PHE A 505 17.90 2.69 -2.68
N LEU A 506 17.21 1.83 -1.92
CA LEU A 506 17.12 1.95 -0.46
C LEU A 506 18.45 1.60 0.23
N ALA A 507 19.16 0.59 -0.26
CA ALA A 507 20.46 0.18 0.26
C ALA A 507 21.50 1.28 0.08
N ALA A 508 21.55 1.91 -1.10
CA ALA A 508 22.49 3.00 -1.40
C ALA A 508 22.30 4.23 -0.49
N ARG A 509 21.11 4.39 0.11
CA ARG A 509 20.77 5.51 1.02
C ARG A 509 20.67 5.10 2.48
N GLU A 510 21.08 3.88 2.85
CA GLU A 510 20.98 3.34 4.22
C GLU A 510 19.53 3.35 4.76
N LEU A 511 18.54 3.20 3.87
CA LEU A 511 17.12 3.23 4.20
C LEU A 511 16.46 1.84 4.08
N GLU A 512 17.25 0.78 4.08
CA GLU A 512 16.68 -0.58 4.09
C GLU A 512 15.80 -0.81 5.31
N ILE A 513 14.63 -1.41 5.05
CA ILE A 513 13.67 -1.70 6.09
C ILE A 513 13.76 -3.18 6.44
N ASP A 514 14.19 -3.46 7.67
CA ASP A 514 14.05 -4.80 8.23
C ASP A 514 12.59 -5.03 8.64
N LYS A 515 12.00 -6.10 8.10
CA LYS A 515 10.65 -6.56 8.43
C LYS A 515 10.43 -6.70 9.94
N LYS A 516 11.46 -7.12 10.70
CA LYS A 516 11.38 -7.27 12.16
C LYS A 516 11.23 -5.93 12.87
N ILE A 517 11.93 -4.90 12.40
CA ILE A 517 11.85 -3.54 12.95
C ILE A 517 10.47 -2.95 12.66
N LEU A 518 9.93 -3.20 11.47
CA LEU A 518 8.61 -2.73 11.08
C LEU A 518 7.51 -3.39 11.94
N ASP A 519 7.63 -4.68 12.22
CA ASP A 519 6.70 -5.42 13.08
C ASP A 519 6.77 -4.96 14.56
N SER A 520 7.92 -4.47 15.05
CA SER A 520 8.05 -3.91 16.41
C SER A 520 7.38 -2.53 16.55
N LYS A 521 7.61 -1.62 15.61
CA LYS A 521 6.93 -0.31 15.55
C LYS A 521 5.40 -0.45 15.51
N THR A 522 4.91 -1.54 14.93
CA THR A 522 3.48 -1.87 14.89
C THR A 522 2.88 -2.09 16.27
N ARG A 523 3.59 -2.75 17.19
CA ARG A 523 3.13 -2.98 18.57
C ARG A 523 3.01 -1.68 19.37
N ASP A 524 3.96 -0.78 19.16
CA ASP A 524 4.00 0.49 19.90
C ASP A 524 2.88 1.43 19.46
N LEU A 525 2.55 1.48 18.17
CA LEU A 525 1.42 2.27 17.67
C LEU A 525 0.05 1.72 18.10
N LEU A 526 -0.10 0.41 18.25
CA LEU A 526 -1.34 -0.19 18.78
C LEU A 526 -1.51 0.11 20.26
N LYS A 527 -0.42 0.14 21.04
CA LYS A 527 -0.45 0.52 22.45
C LYS A 527 -0.75 2.00 22.67
N ALA A 528 -0.37 2.86 21.74
CA ALA A 528 -0.66 4.29 21.81
C ALA A 528 -2.10 4.65 21.40
N ALA A 529 -2.80 3.74 20.71
CA ALA A 529 -4.17 3.91 20.23
C ALA A 529 -5.23 3.29 21.17
N THR A 530 -4.79 2.50 22.17
CA THR A 530 -5.60 1.95 23.27
C THR A 530 -5.38 2.74 24.54
#